data_7ee16302353c5bcb30ac044adbf0ca82
#
_entry.id   7ee16302353c5bcb30ac044adbf0ca82
#
_cell.length_a   1.000
_cell.length_b   1.000
_cell.length_c   1.000
_cell.angle_alpha   90.00
_cell.angle_beta   90.00
_cell.angle_gamma   90.00
#
_symmetry.space_group_name_H-M   'P 1'
#
loop_
_entity.id
_entity.type
_entity.pdbx_description
1 polymer ?
#
loop_
_entity_poly.entity_id
_entity_poly.type
_entity_poly.pdbx_seq_one_letter_code
_entity_poly.pdbx_strand_id
1 'polypeptide(L)'
;MENYTFRLPAGRDLLDSIDAFVMQKQIEAGCILSAVGSLTHATLRLANHNKYNEYDGFFEIVSITGTVSMNGSHVHISISNGDGITIGGHLVSGCKIYTTAEIVIAVFPDVVYKREFAEDSGYDELVVYKK
;
A
#
# COMPACT_ATOMS: atom_id res chain seq x y z
N MET A 1 10.81 -14.27 11.45
CA MET A 1 10.21 -13.29 10.53
C MET A 1 11.26 -12.83 9.54
N GLU A 2 10.96 -12.90 8.28
CA GLU A 2 11.79 -12.33 7.22
C GLU A 2 11.35 -10.91 6.93
N ASN A 3 12.19 -10.12 6.30
CA ASN A 3 11.83 -8.77 5.90
C ASN A 3 12.60 -8.34 4.65
N TYR A 4 12.04 -7.34 3.96
CA TYR A 4 12.68 -6.67 2.85
C TYR A 4 12.62 -5.17 3.09
N THR A 5 13.73 -4.50 2.82
CA THR A 5 13.78 -3.04 2.81
C THR A 5 14.25 -2.59 1.42
N PHE A 6 13.49 -1.68 0.81
CA PHE A 6 13.82 -1.21 -0.53
C PHE A 6 13.41 0.24 -0.71
N ARG A 7 14.07 0.87 -1.65
CA ARG A 7 13.79 2.26 -2.04
C ARG A 7 13.17 2.31 -3.43
N LEU A 8 12.10 3.09 -3.56
CA LEU A 8 11.47 3.40 -4.84
C LEU A 8 11.84 4.83 -5.24
N PRO A 9 12.36 5.04 -6.47
CA PRO A 9 12.79 6.35 -6.92
C PRO A 9 11.64 7.26 -7.35
N ALA A 10 11.95 8.53 -7.52
CA ALA A 10 11.02 9.52 -8.02
C ALA A 10 10.38 9.12 -9.35
N GLY A 11 9.12 9.50 -9.52
CA GLY A 11 8.37 9.29 -10.75
C GLY A 11 7.64 7.96 -10.85
N ARG A 12 7.95 7.00 -9.97
CA ARG A 12 7.26 5.70 -9.95
C ARG A 12 5.89 5.82 -9.30
N ASP A 13 4.97 4.94 -9.71
CA ASP A 13 3.69 4.74 -9.02
C ASP A 13 3.92 3.95 -7.74
N LEU A 14 3.41 4.45 -6.61
CA LEU A 14 3.69 3.85 -5.31
C LEU A 14 3.11 2.43 -5.18
N LEU A 15 1.81 2.28 -5.38
CA LEU A 15 1.17 0.96 -5.21
C LEU A 15 1.64 -0.04 -6.26
N ASP A 16 1.68 0.36 -7.52
CA ASP A 16 2.12 -0.54 -8.59
C ASP A 16 3.54 -1.04 -8.34
N SER A 17 4.41 -0.19 -7.81
CA SER A 17 5.79 -0.57 -7.48
C SER A 17 5.87 -1.52 -6.28
N ILE A 18 5.03 -1.30 -5.26
CA ILE A 18 4.93 -2.22 -4.11
C ILE A 18 4.43 -3.60 -4.60
N ASP A 19 3.37 -3.61 -5.39
CA ASP A 19 2.80 -4.86 -5.92
C ASP A 19 3.78 -5.59 -6.83
N ALA A 20 4.53 -4.87 -7.66
CA ALA A 20 5.56 -5.46 -8.51
C ALA A 20 6.67 -6.11 -7.68
N PHE A 21 7.09 -5.46 -6.58
CA PHE A 21 8.08 -6.02 -5.67
C PHE A 21 7.56 -7.29 -4.99
N VAL A 22 6.30 -7.27 -4.52
CA VAL A 22 5.65 -8.43 -3.90
C VAL A 22 5.63 -9.61 -4.87
N MET A 23 5.27 -9.37 -6.13
CA MET A 23 5.26 -10.41 -7.17
C MET A 23 6.66 -10.93 -7.49
N GLN A 24 7.64 -10.03 -7.63
CA GLN A 24 9.03 -10.40 -7.92
C GLN A 24 9.62 -11.29 -6.82
N LYS A 25 9.36 -10.96 -5.57
CA LYS A 25 9.86 -11.71 -4.41
C LYS A 25 8.96 -12.88 -4.01
N GLN A 26 7.85 -13.07 -4.70
CA GLN A 26 6.89 -14.14 -4.44
C GLN A 26 6.43 -14.16 -2.98
N ILE A 27 6.08 -12.97 -2.47
CA ILE A 27 5.60 -12.82 -1.10
C ILE A 27 4.16 -13.32 -1.02
N GLU A 28 3.95 -14.41 -0.32
CA GLU A 28 2.63 -15.02 -0.16
C GLU A 28 1.85 -14.45 1.03
N ALA A 29 2.55 -13.89 2.00
CA ALA A 29 1.93 -13.24 3.16
C ALA A 29 2.91 -12.23 3.75
N GLY A 30 2.48 -10.99 3.89
CA GLY A 30 3.29 -9.94 4.47
C GLY A 30 2.47 -8.74 4.90
N CYS A 31 3.14 -7.79 5.52
CA CYS A 31 2.55 -6.49 5.85
C CYS A 31 3.57 -5.37 5.69
N ILE A 32 3.06 -4.16 5.54
CA ILE A 32 3.93 -2.97 5.54
C ILE A 32 4.31 -2.67 6.99
N LEU A 33 5.59 -2.79 7.33
CA LEU A 33 6.10 -2.43 8.64
C LEU A 33 6.36 -0.94 8.77
N SER A 34 6.89 -0.33 7.72
CA SER A 34 7.28 1.08 7.72
C SER A 34 7.31 1.60 6.30
N ALA A 35 6.93 2.86 6.14
CA ALA A 35 7.05 3.56 4.88
C ALA A 35 7.28 5.03 5.14
N VAL A 36 8.24 5.62 4.46
CA VAL A 36 8.55 7.03 4.52
C VAL A 36 8.90 7.52 3.12
N GLY A 37 8.49 8.73 2.80
CA GLY A 37 8.78 9.31 1.50
C GLY A 37 7.83 10.45 1.17
N SER A 38 7.70 10.74 -0.12
CA SER A 38 6.92 11.89 -0.58
C SER A 38 6.25 11.61 -1.94
N LEU A 39 5.15 12.33 -2.17
CA LEU A 39 4.37 12.24 -3.41
C LEU A 39 4.19 13.62 -4.03
N THR A 40 4.04 13.69 -5.36
CA THR A 40 3.61 14.90 -6.09
C THR A 40 2.16 14.80 -6.55
N HIS A 41 1.60 13.64 -6.54
CA HIS A 41 0.21 13.38 -6.91
C HIS A 41 -0.29 12.19 -6.11
N ALA A 42 -1.51 12.26 -5.63
CA ALA A 42 -2.13 11.17 -4.90
C ALA A 42 -3.52 10.88 -5.45
N THR A 43 -3.80 9.60 -5.63
CA THR A 43 -5.14 9.10 -5.95
C THR A 43 -5.55 8.17 -4.82
N LEU A 44 -6.65 8.52 -4.16
CA LEU A 44 -7.14 7.80 -2.98
C LEU A 44 -8.61 7.46 -3.14
N ARG A 45 -9.03 6.32 -2.59
CA ARG A 45 -10.45 6.04 -2.41
C ARG A 45 -10.81 6.34 -0.96
N LEU A 46 -11.68 7.31 -0.76
CA LEU A 46 -12.08 7.74 0.58
C LEU A 46 -13.13 6.79 1.17
N ALA A 47 -13.32 6.90 2.49
CA ALA A 47 -14.25 6.04 3.23
C ALA A 47 -15.65 6.08 2.63
N ASN A 48 -16.25 4.91 2.42
CA ASN A 48 -17.58 4.73 1.86
C ASN A 48 -17.78 5.36 0.47
N HIS A 49 -16.70 5.60 -0.26
CA HIS A 49 -16.75 6.08 -1.64
C HIS A 49 -16.48 4.93 -2.61
N ASN A 50 -17.11 4.98 -3.78
CA ASN A 50 -16.83 4.09 -4.90
C ASN A 50 -16.07 4.79 -6.02
N LYS A 51 -15.64 6.02 -5.80
CA LYS A 51 -14.87 6.83 -6.73
C LYS A 51 -13.51 7.15 -6.16
N TYR A 52 -12.58 7.48 -7.04
CA TYR A 52 -11.25 7.93 -6.66
C TYR A 52 -11.20 9.44 -6.61
N ASN A 53 -10.52 9.97 -5.60
CA ASN A 53 -10.22 11.39 -5.47
C ASN A 53 -8.75 11.61 -5.79
N GLU A 54 -8.47 12.64 -6.59
CA GLU A 54 -7.11 12.98 -6.98
C GLU A 54 -6.69 14.30 -6.36
N TYR A 55 -5.44 14.35 -5.94
CA TYR A 55 -4.86 15.52 -5.27
C TYR A 55 -3.48 15.81 -5.87
N ASP A 56 -3.28 17.04 -6.35
CA ASP A 56 -1.98 17.51 -6.79
C ASP A 56 -1.31 18.33 -5.69
N GLY A 57 -0.01 18.20 -5.57
CA GLY A 57 0.78 18.95 -4.60
C GLY A 57 1.94 18.15 -4.08
N PHE A 58 2.59 18.68 -3.07
CA PHE A 58 3.71 18.02 -2.40
C PHE A 58 3.22 17.45 -1.07
N PHE A 59 3.36 16.13 -0.91
CA PHE A 59 2.87 15.42 0.26
C PHE A 59 3.99 14.58 0.86
N GLU A 60 4.15 14.65 2.19
CA GLU A 60 4.93 13.67 2.93
C GLU A 60 4.09 12.43 3.17
N ILE A 61 4.65 11.25 2.97
CA ILE A 61 4.01 10.00 3.40
C ILE A 61 4.17 9.89 4.91
N VAL A 62 3.07 10.00 5.65
CA VAL A 62 3.05 9.92 7.11
C VAL A 62 3.05 8.46 7.55
N SER A 63 2.22 7.64 6.92
CA SER A 63 2.17 6.21 7.19
C SER A 63 1.54 5.45 6.03
N ILE A 64 1.97 4.20 5.88
CA ILE A 64 1.31 3.20 5.02
C ILE A 64 1.14 1.96 5.89
N THR A 65 -0.07 1.42 5.92
CA THR A 65 -0.38 0.21 6.67
C THR A 65 -1.21 -0.73 5.82
N GLY A 66 -1.01 -2.03 6.00
CA GLY A 66 -1.81 -3.00 5.28
C GLY A 66 -1.12 -4.33 5.09
N THR A 67 -1.86 -5.24 4.48
CA THR A 67 -1.40 -6.58 4.14
C THR A 67 -1.06 -6.66 2.66
N VAL A 68 -0.03 -7.43 2.35
CA VAL A 68 0.41 -7.66 0.98
C VAL A 68 0.55 -9.15 0.71
N SER A 69 0.21 -9.54 -0.51
CA SER A 69 0.45 -10.90 -0.99
C SER A 69 0.36 -10.92 -2.52
N MET A 70 0.82 -12.01 -3.11
CA MET A 70 0.64 -12.22 -4.56
C MET A 70 -0.84 -12.34 -4.95
N ASN A 71 -1.72 -12.56 -3.97
CA ASN A 71 -3.17 -12.66 -4.17
C ASN A 71 -3.91 -11.33 -4.02
N GLY A 72 -3.17 -10.26 -3.77
CA GLY A 72 -3.71 -8.92 -3.63
C GLY A 72 -3.26 -8.23 -2.36
N SER A 73 -3.14 -6.92 -2.46
CA SER A 73 -2.75 -6.06 -1.35
C SER A 73 -3.95 -5.25 -0.88
N HIS A 74 -3.99 -4.97 0.41
CA HIS A 74 -4.99 -4.08 1.00
C HIS A 74 -4.25 -3.07 1.86
N VAL A 75 -4.12 -1.86 1.35
CA VAL A 75 -3.18 -0.87 1.89
C VAL A 75 -3.87 0.47 2.05
N HIS A 76 -3.70 1.08 3.21
CA HIS A 76 -4.15 2.44 3.50
C HIS A 76 -2.95 3.36 3.67
N ILE A 77 -3.16 4.64 3.37
CA ILE A 77 -2.09 5.64 3.43
C ILE A 77 -2.63 6.92 4.08
N SER A 78 -1.77 7.59 4.84
CA SER A 78 -1.98 8.99 5.23
C SER A 78 -0.82 9.83 4.74
N ILE A 79 -1.14 11.01 4.21
CA ILE A 79 -0.19 11.96 3.62
C ILE A 79 -0.45 13.35 4.16
N SER A 80 0.60 14.16 4.25
CA SER A 80 0.53 15.51 4.82
C SER A 80 1.13 16.53 3.86
N ASN A 81 0.42 17.63 3.63
CA ASN A 81 0.88 18.69 2.74
C ASN A 81 1.82 19.68 3.45
N GLY A 82 2.22 20.73 2.74
CA GLY A 82 3.14 21.75 3.26
C GLY A 82 2.59 22.58 4.43
N ASP A 83 1.29 22.56 4.67
CA ASP A 83 0.65 23.21 5.82
C ASP A 83 0.43 22.22 6.99
N GLY A 84 0.87 20.98 6.85
CA GLY A 84 0.66 19.94 7.85
C GLY A 84 -0.74 19.34 7.84
N ILE A 85 -1.56 19.68 6.85
CA ILE A 85 -2.89 19.10 6.72
C ILE A 85 -2.74 17.67 6.23
N THR A 86 -3.32 16.73 6.97
CA THR A 86 -3.20 15.30 6.71
C THR A 86 -4.51 14.76 6.19
N ILE A 87 -4.43 14.04 5.08
CA ILE A 87 -5.54 13.29 4.49
C ILE A 87 -5.12 11.85 4.30
N GLY A 88 -6.08 10.96 4.14
CA GLY A 88 -5.77 9.56 3.93
C GLY A 88 -6.94 8.80 3.36
N GLY A 89 -6.66 7.57 2.97
CA GLY A 89 -7.65 6.68 2.40
C GLY A 89 -7.03 5.38 1.91
N HIS A 90 -7.82 4.64 1.16
CA HIS A 90 -7.36 3.42 0.52
C HIS A 90 -6.39 3.77 -0.61
N LEU A 91 -5.19 3.21 -0.56
CA LEU A 91 -4.17 3.43 -1.59
C LEU A 91 -4.55 2.70 -2.87
N VAL A 92 -4.59 3.44 -3.95
CA VAL A 92 -4.83 2.90 -5.30
C VAL A 92 -3.73 3.37 -6.24
N SER A 93 -3.71 2.84 -7.46
CA SER A 93 -2.78 3.31 -8.49
C SER A 93 -3.03 4.79 -8.80
N GLY A 94 -1.98 5.52 -9.13
CA GLY A 94 -2.05 6.95 -9.41
C GLY A 94 -1.41 7.82 -8.33
N CYS A 95 -0.56 7.25 -7.48
CA CYS A 95 0.22 8.00 -6.49
C CYS A 95 1.68 8.09 -6.97
N LYS A 96 2.09 9.28 -7.40
CA LYS A 96 3.41 9.48 -7.97
C LYS A 96 4.44 9.89 -6.93
N ILE A 97 5.50 9.11 -6.81
CA ILE A 97 6.58 9.38 -5.85
C ILE A 97 7.33 10.66 -6.28
N TYR A 98 7.57 11.56 -5.31
CA TYR A 98 8.28 12.80 -5.54
C TYR A 98 9.79 12.60 -5.47
N THR A 99 10.36 12.39 -4.28
CA THR A 99 11.81 12.21 -4.13
C THR A 99 12.18 10.76 -3.89
N THR A 100 11.44 10.07 -3.06
CA THR A 100 11.73 8.71 -2.62
C THR A 100 10.52 8.10 -1.92
N ALA A 101 10.47 6.79 -1.91
CA ALA A 101 9.67 6.04 -0.95
C ALA A 101 10.50 4.88 -0.44
N GLU A 102 10.72 4.83 0.86
CA GLU A 102 11.50 3.79 1.53
C GLU A 102 10.54 2.87 2.26
N ILE A 103 10.51 1.63 1.85
CA ILE A 103 9.49 0.67 2.25
C ILE A 103 10.15 -0.50 2.99
N VAL A 104 9.54 -0.91 4.12
CA VAL A 104 9.93 -2.13 4.84
C VAL A 104 8.72 -3.05 4.89
N ILE A 105 8.88 -4.26 4.36
CA ILE A 105 7.85 -5.30 4.36
C ILE A 105 8.30 -6.44 5.27
N ALA A 106 7.43 -6.84 6.22
CA ALA A 106 7.58 -8.08 6.96
C ALA A 106 6.96 -9.22 6.16
N VAL A 107 7.63 -10.37 6.14
CA VAL A 107 7.16 -11.56 5.44
C VAL A 107 6.91 -12.67 6.45
N PHE A 108 5.78 -13.35 6.33
CA PHE A 108 5.35 -14.43 7.22
C PHE A 108 5.40 -15.76 6.46
N PRO A 109 6.48 -16.56 6.62
CA PRO A 109 6.71 -17.73 5.77
C PRO A 109 5.78 -18.91 6.06
N ASP A 110 5.09 -18.92 7.20
CA ASP A 110 4.28 -20.06 7.63
C ASP A 110 2.82 -20.00 7.19
N VAL A 111 2.43 -18.92 6.54
CA VAL A 111 1.04 -18.70 6.12
C VAL A 111 0.97 -18.18 4.68
N VAL A 112 -0.22 -18.28 4.10
CA VAL A 112 -0.54 -17.72 2.78
C VAL A 112 -1.77 -16.85 2.94
N TYR A 113 -1.70 -15.64 2.41
CA TYR A 113 -2.84 -14.71 2.35
C TYR A 113 -3.52 -14.84 1.00
N LYS A 114 -4.85 -14.97 1.04
CA LYS A 114 -5.69 -14.95 -0.15
C LYS A 114 -6.82 -13.95 0.03
N ARG A 115 -7.41 -13.55 -1.08
CA ARG A 115 -8.60 -12.71 -1.12
C ARG A 115 -9.74 -13.54 -1.65
N GLU A 116 -10.77 -13.74 -0.83
CA GLU A 116 -11.91 -14.56 -1.18
C GLU A 116 -13.21 -13.83 -0.82
N PHE A 117 -14.24 -14.02 -1.62
CA PHE A 117 -15.51 -13.36 -1.42
C PHE A 117 -16.10 -13.71 -0.05
N ALA A 118 -16.49 -12.67 0.69
CA ALA A 118 -17.15 -12.79 2.00
C ALA A 118 -18.58 -12.28 1.90
N GLU A 119 -19.54 -13.12 2.21
CA GLU A 119 -20.96 -12.74 2.15
C GLU A 119 -21.32 -11.64 3.16
N ASP A 120 -20.66 -11.62 4.31
CA ASP A 120 -20.92 -10.64 5.36
C ASP A 120 -20.56 -9.20 4.96
N SER A 121 -19.55 -9.01 4.13
CA SER A 121 -19.13 -7.68 3.67
C SER A 121 -19.52 -7.40 2.22
N GLY A 122 -19.65 -8.43 1.40
CA GLY A 122 -19.90 -8.31 -0.04
C GLY A 122 -18.65 -8.05 -0.87
N TYR A 123 -17.46 -8.21 -0.29
CA TYR A 123 -16.17 -7.97 -0.96
C TYR A 123 -15.24 -9.17 -0.79
N ASP A 124 -14.15 -9.17 -1.55
CA ASP A 124 -13.07 -10.14 -1.37
C ASP A 124 -12.26 -9.76 -0.14
N GLU A 125 -12.32 -10.57 0.89
CA GLU A 125 -11.66 -10.30 2.16
C GLU A 125 -10.49 -11.24 2.41
N LEU A 126 -9.67 -10.90 3.40
CA LEU A 126 -8.49 -11.67 3.76
C LEU A 126 -8.87 -13.04 4.31
N VAL A 127 -8.28 -14.08 3.73
CA VAL A 127 -8.32 -15.44 4.27
C VAL A 127 -6.88 -15.91 4.48
N VAL A 128 -6.60 -16.46 5.65
CA VAL A 128 -5.26 -16.91 6.02
C VAL A 128 -5.23 -18.43 6.01
N TYR A 129 -4.32 -18.99 5.24
CA TYR A 129 -4.09 -20.42 5.16
C TYR A 129 -2.73 -20.76 5.78
N LYS A 130 -2.68 -21.83 6.51
CA LYS A 130 -1.39 -22.38 6.99
C LYS A 130 -0.70 -23.13 5.87
N LYS A 131 0.60 -23.03 5.85
CA LYS A 131 1.43 -23.87 4.98
C LYS A 131 1.66 -25.25 5.58
#